data_66d4e03b77cd811362e0dc83ff749345
#
_entry.id   66d4e03b77cd811362e0dc83ff749345
#
_cell.length_a   1.000
_cell.length_b   1.000
_cell.length_c   1.000
_cell.angle_alpha   90.00
_cell.angle_beta   90.00
_cell.angle_gamma   90.00
#
_symmetry.space_group_name_H-M   'P 1'
#
loop_
_entity.id
_entity.type
_entity.pdbx_description
1 polymer ?
#
loop_
_entity_poly.entity_id
_entity_poly.type
_entity_poly.pdbx_seq_one_letter_code
_entity_poly.pdbx_strand_id
1 'polypeptide(L)'
;MDRSQPRRMPRRRTSVTRSFAVGATDGLLTSSLFPDGTVGQLDLRTGPHGSTVAGLADALPGAMTLGLQQGAPLEDYVQRLMGLPSEPLEPTDDAELPWATSVPDYVVRRLAVDHLPREVRHGLGVRTRSDHAVGVADPAED
;
A
#
# COMPACT_ATOMS: atom_id res chain seq x y z
N MET A 1 -20.73 12.42 -1.62
CA MET A 1 -20.58 11.23 -2.48
C MET A 1 -21.72 10.25 -2.19
N ASP A 2 -22.35 9.77 -3.24
CA ASP A 2 -23.41 8.80 -3.11
C ASP A 2 -22.83 7.41 -2.88
N ARG A 3 -22.96 6.89 -1.66
CA ARG A 3 -22.45 5.56 -1.29
C ARG A 3 -23.38 4.42 -1.73
N SER A 4 -24.57 4.72 -2.24
CA SER A 4 -25.48 3.69 -2.73
C SER A 4 -25.03 3.08 -4.05
N GLN A 5 -24.10 3.75 -4.77
CA GLN A 5 -23.60 3.29 -6.05
C GLN A 5 -22.08 3.19 -6.02
N PRO A 6 -21.55 2.01 -5.70
CA PRO A 6 -20.10 1.81 -5.74
C PRO A 6 -19.58 1.96 -7.17
N ARG A 7 -18.39 2.50 -7.32
CA ARG A 7 -17.72 2.57 -8.61
C ARG A 7 -17.31 1.16 -9.03
N ARG A 8 -17.59 0.83 -10.29
CA ARG A 8 -17.22 -0.47 -10.84
C ARG A 8 -15.94 -0.35 -11.64
N MET A 9 -15.10 -1.38 -11.52
CA MET A 9 -13.92 -1.48 -12.36
C MET A 9 -14.31 -1.78 -13.80
N PRO A 10 -13.70 -1.10 -14.80
CA PRO A 10 -13.93 -1.48 -16.20
C PRO A 10 -13.33 -2.86 -16.45
N ARG A 11 -13.86 -3.55 -17.47
CA ARG A 11 -13.33 -4.87 -17.85
C ARG A 11 -11.88 -4.80 -18.29
N ARG A 12 -11.52 -3.75 -19.01
CA ARG A 12 -10.14 -3.48 -19.40
C ARG A 12 -9.59 -2.33 -18.55
N ARG A 13 -8.46 -2.56 -17.90
CA ARG A 13 -7.90 -1.60 -16.95
C ARG A 13 -6.39 -1.71 -16.88
N THR A 14 -5.76 -0.62 -16.53
CA THR A 14 -4.33 -0.60 -16.22
C THR A 14 -4.11 -1.16 -14.83
N SER A 15 -3.13 -2.05 -14.70
CA SER A 15 -2.75 -2.64 -13.42
C SER A 15 -1.23 -2.62 -13.27
N VAL A 16 -0.78 -2.52 -12.03
CA VAL A 16 0.64 -2.62 -11.65
C VAL A 16 0.78 -3.82 -10.72
N THR A 17 1.65 -4.75 -11.07
CA THR A 17 1.96 -5.90 -10.23
C THR A 17 3.40 -5.80 -9.76
N ARG A 18 3.62 -5.93 -8.45
CA ARG A 18 4.94 -5.94 -7.84
C ARG A 18 5.11 -7.19 -6.99
N SER A 19 6.23 -7.88 -7.17
CA SER A 19 6.67 -8.87 -6.19
C SER A 19 7.41 -8.15 -5.07
N PHE A 20 7.31 -8.68 -3.86
CA PHE A 20 7.99 -8.10 -2.69
C PHE A 20 8.31 -9.17 -1.67
N ALA A 21 9.24 -8.85 -0.78
CA ALA A 21 9.51 -9.62 0.43
C ALA A 21 9.59 -8.67 1.61
N VAL A 22 8.93 -9.02 2.70
CA VAL A 22 9.01 -8.33 3.99
C VAL A 22 9.38 -9.38 5.03
N GLY A 23 10.60 -9.30 5.57
CA GLY A 23 11.13 -10.36 6.42
C GLY A 23 11.10 -11.69 5.69
N ALA A 24 10.46 -12.69 6.27
CA ALA A 24 10.33 -14.03 5.68
C ALA A 24 9.08 -14.20 4.81
N THR A 25 8.31 -13.15 4.59
CA THR A 25 7.05 -13.22 3.83
C THR A 25 7.25 -12.69 2.42
N ASP A 26 7.03 -13.54 1.43
CA ASP A 26 7.01 -13.16 0.01
C ASP A 26 5.59 -12.88 -0.44
N GLY A 27 5.43 -11.97 -1.39
CA GLY A 27 4.11 -11.66 -1.90
C GLY A 27 4.09 -11.04 -3.28
N LEU A 28 2.89 -10.92 -3.81
CA LEU A 28 2.57 -10.18 -5.04
C LEU A 28 1.47 -9.19 -4.72
N LEU A 29 1.71 -7.92 -5.02
CA LEU A 29 0.73 -6.86 -4.89
C LEU A 29 0.31 -6.39 -6.27
N THR A 30 -0.98 -6.43 -6.56
CA THR A 30 -1.54 -5.88 -7.80
C THR A 30 -2.51 -4.76 -7.47
N SER A 31 -2.28 -3.59 -8.05
CA SER A 31 -3.20 -2.46 -7.99
C SER A 31 -3.76 -2.19 -9.37
N SER A 32 -5.07 -2.04 -9.47
CA SER A 32 -5.76 -1.76 -10.73
C SER A 32 -6.42 -0.40 -10.65
N LEU A 33 -6.35 0.35 -11.74
CA LEU A 33 -6.76 1.75 -11.77
C LEU A 33 -8.13 1.94 -12.41
N PHE A 34 -8.89 2.89 -11.88
CA PHE A 34 -10.02 3.48 -12.58
C PHE A 34 -9.52 4.28 -13.80
N PRO A 35 -10.42 4.61 -14.75
CA PRO A 35 -10.02 5.44 -15.91
C PRO A 35 -9.41 6.80 -15.53
N ASP A 36 -9.75 7.34 -14.36
CA ASP A 36 -9.17 8.60 -13.87
C ASP A 36 -7.77 8.46 -13.26
N GLY A 37 -7.22 7.25 -13.22
CA GLY A 37 -5.88 6.99 -12.69
C GLY A 37 -5.84 6.68 -11.20
N THR A 38 -6.96 6.74 -10.49
CA THR A 38 -7.01 6.38 -9.06
C THR A 38 -7.16 4.88 -8.88
N VAL A 39 -6.68 4.36 -7.74
CA VAL A 39 -6.73 2.94 -7.43
C VAL A 39 -8.16 2.52 -7.11
N GLY A 40 -8.65 1.47 -7.76
CA GLY A 40 -10.00 0.96 -7.54
C GLY A 40 -10.07 -0.49 -7.12
N GLN A 41 -8.97 -1.23 -7.24
CA GLN A 41 -8.94 -2.64 -6.84
C GLN A 41 -7.54 -3.03 -6.42
N LEU A 42 -7.46 -3.80 -5.35
CA LEU A 42 -6.20 -4.36 -4.85
C LEU A 42 -6.30 -5.87 -4.78
N ASP A 43 -5.23 -6.54 -5.12
CA ASP A 43 -5.06 -7.98 -4.92
C ASP A 43 -3.69 -8.18 -4.26
N LEU A 44 -3.67 -9.00 -3.22
CA LEU A 44 -2.47 -9.32 -2.49
C LEU A 44 -2.40 -10.83 -2.29
N ARG A 45 -1.29 -11.40 -2.70
CA ARG A 45 -1.03 -12.82 -2.49
C ARG A 45 0.25 -12.97 -1.71
N THR A 46 0.18 -13.71 -0.61
CA THR A 46 1.34 -13.98 0.24
C THR A 46 1.52 -15.49 0.39
N GLY A 47 2.75 -15.92 0.53
CA GLY A 47 3.10 -17.30 0.87
C GLY A 47 3.90 -17.37 2.16
N PRO A 48 3.98 -18.55 2.77
CA PRO A 48 3.31 -19.80 2.46
C PRO A 48 1.83 -19.79 2.84
N HIS A 49 1.06 -20.57 2.13
CA HIS A 49 -0.39 -20.67 2.36
C HIS A 49 -0.72 -21.51 3.60
N GLY A 50 -1.92 -21.30 4.15
CA GLY A 50 -2.48 -22.14 5.20
C GLY A 50 -2.31 -21.64 6.62
N SER A 51 -1.68 -20.47 6.84
CA SER A 51 -1.61 -19.87 8.17
C SER A 51 -2.78 -18.93 8.41
N THR A 52 -3.14 -18.71 9.68
CA THR A 52 -4.13 -17.69 10.06
C THR A 52 -3.69 -16.29 9.60
N VAL A 53 -2.40 -16.01 9.69
CA VAL A 53 -1.83 -14.71 9.26
C VAL A 53 -1.99 -14.54 7.76
N ALA A 54 -1.75 -15.58 6.95
CA ALA A 54 -1.95 -15.51 5.50
C ALA A 54 -3.42 -15.26 5.15
N GLY A 55 -4.36 -15.91 5.87
CA GLY A 55 -5.79 -15.68 5.68
C GLY A 55 -6.20 -14.25 5.98
N LEU A 56 -5.68 -13.67 7.05
CA LEU A 56 -5.93 -12.26 7.39
C LEU A 56 -5.33 -11.32 6.35
N ALA A 57 -4.12 -11.62 5.87
CA ALA A 57 -3.47 -10.82 4.83
C ALA A 57 -4.25 -10.89 3.52
N ASP A 58 -4.83 -12.03 3.18
CA ASP A 58 -5.64 -12.18 1.97
C ASP A 58 -7.00 -11.44 2.08
N ALA A 59 -7.53 -11.30 3.28
CA ALA A 59 -8.78 -10.56 3.52
C ALA A 59 -8.62 -9.05 3.39
N LEU A 60 -7.43 -8.52 3.69
CA LEU A 60 -7.16 -7.09 3.69
C LEU A 60 -7.41 -6.40 2.33
N PRO A 61 -6.89 -6.92 1.20
CA PRO A 61 -7.10 -6.24 -0.08
C PRO A 61 -8.58 -6.22 -0.49
N GLY A 62 -9.35 -7.25 -0.15
CA GLY A 62 -10.79 -7.25 -0.41
C GLY A 62 -11.52 -6.15 0.35
N ALA A 63 -11.18 -5.97 1.63
CA ALA A 63 -11.76 -4.91 2.45
C ALA A 63 -11.36 -3.52 1.94
N MET A 64 -10.10 -3.34 1.57
CA MET A 64 -9.62 -2.07 1.00
C MET A 64 -10.31 -1.78 -0.34
N THR A 65 -10.43 -2.78 -1.21
CA THR A 65 -11.11 -2.65 -2.51
C THR A 65 -12.54 -2.19 -2.32
N LEU A 66 -13.27 -2.80 -1.38
CA LEU A 66 -14.64 -2.40 -1.09
C LEU A 66 -14.72 -0.92 -0.71
N GLY A 67 -13.85 -0.47 0.18
CA GLY A 67 -13.80 0.93 0.61
C GLY A 67 -13.41 1.87 -0.52
N LEU A 68 -12.41 1.53 -1.31
CA LEU A 68 -11.98 2.35 -2.45
C LEU A 68 -13.10 2.54 -3.47
N GLN A 69 -13.84 1.49 -3.76
CA GLN A 69 -14.97 1.56 -4.70
C GLN A 69 -16.16 2.32 -4.12
N GLN A 70 -16.27 2.40 -2.80
CA GLN A 70 -17.27 3.23 -2.12
C GLN A 70 -16.83 4.68 -1.93
N GLY A 71 -15.63 5.02 -2.36
CA GLY A 71 -15.12 6.39 -2.33
C GLY A 71 -14.17 6.73 -1.19
N ALA A 72 -13.73 5.75 -0.40
CA ALA A 72 -12.70 6.00 0.60
C ALA A 72 -11.40 6.36 -0.12
N PRO A 73 -10.70 7.45 0.27
CA PRO A 73 -9.43 7.80 -0.35
C PRO A 73 -8.33 6.85 0.12
N LEU A 74 -7.35 6.60 -0.77
CA LEU A 74 -6.19 5.77 -0.44
C LEU A 74 -5.44 6.30 0.79
N GLU A 75 -5.38 7.61 0.95
CA GLU A 75 -4.71 8.28 2.08
C GLU A 75 -5.23 7.80 3.43
N ASP A 76 -6.51 7.49 3.54
CA ASP A 76 -7.10 7.00 4.79
C ASP A 76 -6.51 5.65 5.19
N TYR A 77 -6.28 4.77 4.22
CA TYR A 77 -5.64 3.48 4.48
C TYR A 77 -4.17 3.64 4.87
N VAL A 78 -3.47 4.55 4.21
CA VAL A 78 -2.08 4.85 4.55
C VAL A 78 -1.98 5.31 6.01
N GLN A 79 -2.81 6.26 6.42
CA GLN A 79 -2.81 6.77 7.79
C GLN A 79 -3.09 5.70 8.83
N ARG A 80 -4.00 4.77 8.52
CA ARG A 80 -4.41 3.77 9.51
C ARG A 80 -3.50 2.56 9.59
N LEU A 81 -2.87 2.18 8.50
CA LEU A 81 -2.10 0.93 8.44
C LEU A 81 -0.60 1.13 8.47
N MET A 82 -0.14 2.34 8.14
CA MET A 82 1.29 2.64 8.19
C MET A 82 1.82 2.56 9.62
N GLY A 83 2.92 1.85 9.80
CA GLY A 83 3.56 1.72 11.10
C GLY A 83 2.89 0.73 12.05
N LEU A 84 1.98 -0.11 11.59
CA LEU A 84 1.33 -1.12 12.43
C LEU A 84 1.87 -2.53 12.13
N PRO A 85 2.27 -3.29 13.15
CA PRO A 85 2.62 -2.82 14.49
C PRO A 85 3.83 -1.89 14.44
N SER A 86 4.05 -1.11 15.48
CA SER A 86 5.15 -0.14 15.45
C SER A 86 6.55 -0.76 15.51
N GLU A 87 6.65 -1.99 15.96
CA GLU A 87 7.91 -2.72 16.12
C GLU A 87 7.68 -4.23 16.00
N PRO A 88 8.72 -5.00 15.63
CA PRO A 88 10.03 -4.59 15.12
C PRO A 88 9.98 -4.24 13.63
N LEU A 89 10.97 -3.47 13.16
CA LEU A 89 11.18 -3.26 11.73
C LEU A 89 11.75 -4.53 11.09
N GLU A 90 11.25 -4.86 9.92
CA GLU A 90 11.74 -5.97 9.13
C GLU A 90 12.32 -5.46 7.81
N PRO A 91 13.37 -6.10 7.30
CA PRO A 91 13.93 -5.70 6.00
C PRO A 91 13.00 -6.11 4.86
N THR A 92 13.00 -5.32 3.81
CA THR A 92 12.30 -5.63 2.56
C THR A 92 13.31 -5.79 1.43
N ASP A 93 12.88 -6.36 0.31
CA ASP A 93 13.66 -6.40 -0.92
C ASP A 93 13.44 -5.18 -1.81
N ASP A 94 12.67 -4.20 -1.35
CA ASP A 94 12.37 -2.97 -2.09
C ASP A 94 13.41 -1.90 -1.74
N ALA A 95 14.24 -1.53 -2.72
CA ALA A 95 15.31 -0.56 -2.49
C ALA A 95 14.80 0.83 -2.12
N GLU A 96 13.59 1.20 -2.53
CA GLU A 96 12.98 2.48 -2.18
C GLU A 96 12.37 2.49 -0.78
N LEU A 97 11.93 1.33 -0.30
CA LEU A 97 11.27 1.17 1.00
C LEU A 97 11.94 0.00 1.75
N PRO A 98 13.21 0.15 2.17
CA PRO A 98 14.01 -0.98 2.64
C PRO A 98 13.59 -1.56 3.99
N TRP A 99 12.71 -0.89 4.73
CA TRP A 99 12.22 -1.34 6.03
C TRP A 99 10.72 -1.19 6.14
N ALA A 100 10.07 -2.14 6.79
CA ALA A 100 8.64 -2.08 7.09
C ALA A 100 8.38 -2.76 8.43
N THR A 101 7.29 -2.38 9.08
CA THR A 101 6.88 -3.01 10.35
C THR A 101 6.05 -4.27 10.12
N SER A 102 5.44 -4.41 8.95
CA SER A 102 4.57 -5.53 8.59
C SER A 102 4.31 -5.52 7.09
N VAL A 103 3.67 -6.56 6.59
CA VAL A 103 3.18 -6.59 5.21
C VAL A 103 2.16 -5.47 4.96
N PRO A 104 1.13 -5.25 5.79
CA PRO A 104 0.22 -4.12 5.60
C PRO A 104 0.92 -2.75 5.57
N ASP A 105 1.89 -2.53 6.45
CA ASP A 105 2.69 -1.30 6.45
C ASP A 105 3.42 -1.10 5.12
N TYR A 106 4.10 -2.14 4.64
CA TYR A 106 4.78 -2.10 3.35
C TYR A 106 3.81 -1.81 2.21
N VAL A 107 2.67 -2.51 2.18
CA VAL A 107 1.68 -2.39 1.11
C VAL A 107 1.19 -0.95 1.00
N VAL A 108 0.79 -0.32 2.10
CA VAL A 108 0.25 1.05 2.03
C VAL A 108 1.33 2.07 1.70
N ARG A 109 2.58 1.86 2.14
CA ARG A 109 3.70 2.71 1.74
C ARG A 109 3.98 2.59 0.25
N ARG A 110 3.99 1.36 -0.28
CA ARG A 110 4.23 1.13 -1.70
C ARG A 110 3.13 1.73 -2.57
N LEU A 111 1.88 1.57 -2.16
CA LEU A 111 0.74 2.18 -2.85
C LEU A 111 0.82 3.71 -2.84
N ALA A 112 1.25 4.29 -1.73
CA ALA A 112 1.42 5.74 -1.63
C ALA A 112 2.51 6.23 -2.61
N VAL A 113 3.62 5.53 -2.69
CA VAL A 113 4.70 5.89 -3.63
C VAL A 113 4.23 5.76 -5.07
N ASP A 114 3.48 4.72 -5.41
CA ASP A 114 3.07 4.45 -6.79
C ASP A 114 1.90 5.33 -7.24
N HIS A 115 1.00 5.74 -6.34
CA HIS A 115 -0.30 6.28 -6.72
C HIS A 115 -0.66 7.63 -6.11
N LEU A 116 0.10 8.13 -5.13
CA LEU A 116 -0.15 9.45 -4.54
C LEU A 116 0.88 10.45 -5.00
N PRO A 117 0.49 11.73 -5.16
CA PRO A 117 1.47 12.79 -5.41
C PRO A 117 2.51 12.85 -4.28
N ARG A 118 3.74 13.22 -4.64
CA ARG A 118 4.85 13.28 -3.69
C ARG A 118 4.52 14.13 -2.46
N GLU A 119 3.89 15.28 -2.65
CA GLU A 119 3.53 16.18 -1.56
C GLU A 119 2.53 15.55 -0.60
N VAL A 120 1.56 14.82 -1.14
CA VAL A 120 0.54 14.14 -0.34
C VAL A 120 1.19 13.03 0.50
N ARG A 121 2.01 12.17 -0.12
CA ARG A 121 2.66 11.09 0.61
C ARG A 121 3.67 11.59 1.64
N HIS A 122 4.37 12.69 1.36
CA HIS A 122 5.26 13.32 2.34
C HIS A 122 4.48 13.84 3.54
N GLY A 123 3.31 14.44 3.30
CA GLY A 123 2.43 14.88 4.37
C GLY A 123 1.93 13.73 5.25
N LEU A 124 1.84 12.52 4.69
CA LEU A 124 1.49 11.31 5.42
C LEU A 124 2.68 10.64 6.10
N GLY A 125 3.90 11.11 5.84
CA GLY A 125 5.11 10.53 6.41
C GLY A 125 5.73 9.41 5.57
N VAL A 126 5.28 9.21 4.34
CA VAL A 126 5.84 8.19 3.44
C VAL A 126 6.98 8.80 2.61
N ARG A 127 8.18 8.30 2.84
CA ARG A 127 9.38 8.72 2.13
C ARG A 127 10.10 7.52 1.57
N THR A 128 10.67 7.70 0.38
CA THR A 128 11.54 6.70 -0.23
C THR A 128 12.99 6.98 0.15
N ARG A 129 13.84 5.99 -0.09
CA ARG A 129 15.29 6.17 0.08
C ARG A 129 15.82 7.30 -0.80
N SER A 130 15.27 7.47 -2.00
CA SER A 130 15.67 8.54 -2.91
C SER A 130 15.32 9.92 -2.36
N ASP A 131 14.23 10.04 -1.62
CA ASP A 131 13.83 11.30 -0.97
C ASP A 131 14.87 11.74 0.06
N HIS A 132 15.44 10.81 0.80
CA HIS A 132 16.51 11.09 1.75
C HIS A 132 17.81 11.45 1.04
N ALA A 133 18.11 10.78 -0.07
CA ALA A 133 19.37 10.99 -0.81
C ALA A 133 19.45 12.38 -1.46
N VAL A 134 18.33 13.02 -1.78
CA VAL A 134 18.32 14.39 -2.33
C VAL A 134 18.24 15.47 -1.24
N GLY A 135 18.48 15.09 0.02
CA GLY A 135 18.55 16.05 1.11
C GLY A 135 17.23 16.63 1.57
N VAL A 136 16.13 15.95 1.27
CA VAL A 136 14.83 16.31 1.85
C VAL A 136 14.87 15.91 3.31
N ALA A 137 15.08 16.89 4.20
CA ALA A 137 15.10 16.62 5.64
C ALA A 137 13.75 16.07 6.08
N ASP A 138 13.79 14.99 6.86
CA ASP A 138 12.60 14.53 7.56
C ASP A 138 12.38 15.47 8.75
N PRO A 139 11.23 16.14 8.84
CA PRO A 139 10.96 17.03 9.97
C PRO A 139 11.03 16.34 11.33
N ALA A 140 10.95 15.01 11.35
CA ALA A 140 11.08 14.24 12.59
C ALA A 140 12.52 14.02 13.06
N GLU A 141 13.52 14.34 12.24
CA GLU A 141 14.94 14.16 12.56
C GLU A 141 15.59 15.43 13.13
N ASP A 142 14.88 16.52 13.18
CA ASP A 142 15.38 17.80 13.72
C ASP A 142 15.10 17.96 15.20
#